data_13ba1da163d839f80fd06334a74cbbb1
#
_entry.id   13ba1da163d839f80fd06334a74cbbb1
#
_cell.length_a   1.000
_cell.length_b   1.000
_cell.length_c   1.000
_cell.angle_alpha   90.00
_cell.angle_beta   90.00
_cell.angle_gamma   90.00
#
_symmetry.space_group_name_H-M   'P 1'
#
loop_
_entity.id
_entity.type
_entity.pdbx_description
1 polymer ?
#
loop_
_entity_poly.entity_id
_entity_poly.type
_entity_poly.pdbx_seq_one_letter_code
_entity_poly.pdbx_strand_id
1 'polypeptide(L)'
;MAVAACAALTLVGCSSGDSGSDGPNAEGFPDTITLAAIPAENSTDMRASYEPLIKLLEKETGSKVEFVQASDYAGVVEGMIADNVDLAFFGPFAYVVAKLNGARITPLGAVIAEEGADPGYRSYGLARADNEAVNGLPDFAGKKVCFVDPVSTSGFLYPTAGLIEAGVITSGSEADISAAMTPIFAGGHDASALAIKNGDCDAGFAFDSMVDETMVAKGDLAPGELKTVWKSEMIAGSVFAANESLGPEVIDKLKTIFAEKANVKTFEAEGFCTGDACLIADERVWGVVPVDDTAYDGVRKVCDITGSEKCKG
;
A
#
# COMPACT_ATOMS: atom_id res chain seq x y z
N MET A 1 -61.99 14.11 60.42
CA MET A 1 -60.77 14.79 60.02
C MET A 1 -59.70 13.70 59.84
N ALA A 2 -59.41 13.30 58.64
CA ALA A 2 -58.37 12.33 58.32
C ALA A 2 -57.43 12.99 57.34
N VAL A 3 -56.17 13.09 57.74
CA VAL A 3 -55.09 13.64 56.93
C VAL A 3 -54.39 12.47 56.24
N ALA A 4 -54.48 12.40 54.93
CA ALA A 4 -53.75 11.43 54.10
C ALA A 4 -52.36 12.01 53.74
N ALA A 5 -51.31 11.30 54.18
CA ALA A 5 -49.92 11.57 53.80
C ALA A 5 -49.57 10.81 52.49
N CYS A 6 -49.34 11.54 51.43
CA CYS A 6 -48.75 10.96 50.18
C CYS A 6 -47.23 10.87 50.30
N ALA A 7 -46.72 9.63 50.31
CA ALA A 7 -45.30 9.35 50.18
C ALA A 7 -44.93 9.29 48.70
N ALA A 8 -44.11 10.24 48.24
CA ALA A 8 -43.53 10.21 46.88
C ALA A 8 -42.30 9.29 46.87
N LEU A 9 -42.38 8.16 46.19
CA LEU A 9 -41.22 7.30 45.84
C LEU A 9 -40.50 7.93 44.62
N THR A 10 -39.30 8.44 44.82
CA THR A 10 -38.41 8.80 43.73
C THR A 10 -37.67 7.53 43.27
N LEU A 11 -38.04 7.03 42.11
CA LEU A 11 -37.28 6.03 41.36
C LEU A 11 -36.05 6.71 40.75
N VAL A 12 -34.89 6.45 41.33
CA VAL A 12 -33.60 6.72 40.69
C VAL A 12 -33.37 5.61 39.66
N GLY A 13 -33.68 5.86 38.43
CA GLY A 13 -33.32 5.01 37.30
C GLY A 13 -31.84 5.24 36.96
N CYS A 14 -30.98 4.29 37.32
CA CYS A 14 -29.66 4.16 36.71
C CYS A 14 -29.86 3.66 35.28
N SER A 15 -29.94 4.60 34.33
CA SER A 15 -29.77 4.29 32.93
C SER A 15 -28.24 4.23 32.67
N SER A 16 -27.64 3.04 32.72
CA SER A 16 -26.36 2.78 32.06
C SER A 16 -26.63 2.68 30.56
N GLY A 17 -26.79 3.84 29.95
CA GLY A 17 -26.64 3.97 28.51
C GLY A 17 -25.14 4.04 28.23
N ASP A 18 -24.62 2.97 27.68
CA ASP A 18 -23.36 2.97 26.97
C ASP A 18 -23.55 3.84 25.73
N SER A 19 -23.37 5.14 25.90
CA SER A 19 -23.26 6.11 24.82
C SER A 19 -21.79 6.05 24.41
N GLY A 20 -21.48 5.33 23.33
CA GLY A 20 -20.21 5.49 22.66
C GLY A 20 -19.97 6.99 22.49
N SER A 21 -18.93 7.51 23.12
CA SER A 21 -18.54 8.91 22.98
C SER A 21 -17.92 9.06 21.60
N ASP A 22 -18.61 9.67 20.65
CA ASP A 22 -18.06 10.09 19.35
C ASP A 22 -17.01 11.22 19.49
N GLY A 23 -16.35 11.33 20.63
CA GLY A 23 -15.34 12.34 20.93
C GLY A 23 -13.92 11.77 20.94
N PRO A 24 -12.91 12.64 20.82
CA PRO A 24 -11.52 12.19 20.90
C PRO A 24 -11.23 11.57 22.28
N ASN A 25 -10.35 10.53 22.28
CA ASN A 25 -9.88 9.91 23.50
C ASN A 25 -8.96 10.85 24.31
N ALA A 26 -8.41 10.38 25.44
CA ALA A 26 -7.56 11.20 26.32
C ALA A 26 -6.30 11.74 25.62
N GLU A 27 -5.82 11.06 24.58
CA GLU A 27 -4.66 11.47 23.78
C GLU A 27 -5.04 12.37 22.60
N GLY A 28 -6.34 12.63 22.39
CA GLY A 28 -6.89 13.48 21.33
C GLY A 28 -7.02 12.80 19.98
N PHE A 29 -6.95 11.46 19.94
CA PHE A 29 -7.23 10.65 18.74
C PHE A 29 -8.69 10.17 18.72
N PRO A 30 -9.24 9.78 17.56
CA PRO A 30 -10.54 9.12 17.51
C PRO A 30 -10.50 7.78 18.25
N ASP A 31 -11.62 7.31 18.80
CA ASP A 31 -11.69 6.02 19.51
C ASP A 31 -11.28 4.84 18.61
N THR A 32 -11.57 4.94 17.32
CA THR A 32 -11.18 3.95 16.31
C THR A 32 -10.45 4.64 15.16
N ILE A 33 -9.35 4.05 14.70
CA ILE A 33 -8.61 4.43 13.50
C ILE A 33 -8.75 3.31 12.48
N THR A 34 -9.27 3.62 11.30
CA THR A 34 -9.33 2.67 10.18
C THR A 34 -8.03 2.72 9.37
N LEU A 35 -7.37 1.57 9.21
CA LEU A 35 -6.15 1.40 8.41
C LEU A 35 -6.45 0.50 7.22
N ALA A 36 -6.29 1.00 6.01
CA ALA A 36 -6.36 0.20 4.78
C ALA A 36 -4.98 0.07 4.12
N ALA A 37 -4.81 -0.97 3.32
CA ALA A 37 -3.60 -1.16 2.53
C ALA A 37 -3.91 -1.72 1.15
N ILE A 38 -3.11 -1.29 0.15
CA ILE A 38 -3.17 -1.89 -1.18
C ILE A 38 -2.74 -3.36 -1.09
N PRO A 39 -3.39 -4.28 -1.83
CA PRO A 39 -3.00 -5.69 -1.85
C PRO A 39 -1.77 -5.90 -2.76
N ALA A 40 -0.58 -5.45 -2.31
CA ALA A 40 0.66 -5.65 -3.07
C ALA A 40 1.05 -7.13 -3.15
N GLU A 41 0.60 -7.93 -2.17
CA GLU A 41 0.71 -9.37 -2.10
C GLU A 41 -0.68 -10.00 -1.91
N ASN A 42 -0.97 -11.11 -2.62
CA ASN A 42 -2.21 -11.88 -2.48
C ASN A 42 -2.19 -12.78 -1.23
N SER A 43 -1.86 -12.22 -0.09
CA SER A 43 -1.92 -12.93 1.19
C SER A 43 -3.36 -13.07 1.66
N THR A 44 -3.75 -14.29 2.06
CA THR A 44 -5.05 -14.55 2.70
C THR A 44 -5.14 -13.94 4.09
N ASP A 45 -4.01 -13.54 4.68
CA ASP A 45 -3.91 -12.91 6.00
C ASP A 45 -3.01 -11.67 5.93
N MET A 46 -3.41 -10.70 5.10
CA MET A 46 -2.71 -9.42 4.96
C MET A 46 -2.66 -8.67 6.30
N ARG A 47 -3.69 -8.80 7.14
CA ARG A 47 -3.71 -8.21 8.47
C ARG A 47 -2.50 -8.63 9.32
N ALA A 48 -2.06 -9.90 9.22
CA ALA A 48 -0.94 -10.40 10.01
C ALA A 48 0.36 -9.63 9.70
N SER A 49 0.57 -9.23 8.45
CA SER A 49 1.73 -8.42 8.04
C SER A 49 1.73 -7.02 8.66
N TYR A 50 0.56 -6.50 8.97
CA TYR A 50 0.40 -5.18 9.61
C TYR A 50 0.28 -5.23 11.14
N GLU A 51 0.22 -6.42 11.73
CA GLU A 51 -0.02 -6.59 13.18
C GLU A 51 1.01 -5.84 14.06
N PRO A 52 2.33 -5.78 13.76
CA PRO A 52 3.27 -4.99 14.55
C PRO A 52 2.97 -3.49 14.49
N LEU A 53 2.61 -2.96 13.32
CA LEU A 53 2.23 -1.56 13.15
C LEU A 53 0.89 -1.27 13.84
N ILE A 54 -0.08 -2.16 13.74
CA ILE A 54 -1.37 -2.04 14.45
C ILE A 54 -1.14 -1.91 15.96
N LYS A 55 -0.35 -2.80 16.55
CA LYS A 55 0.00 -2.74 17.98
C LYS A 55 0.72 -1.46 18.37
N LEU A 56 1.64 -0.96 17.51
CA LEU A 56 2.28 0.32 17.73
C LEU A 56 1.25 1.44 17.77
N LEU A 57 0.38 1.53 16.76
CA LEU A 57 -0.63 2.57 16.67
C LEU A 57 -1.60 2.52 17.86
N GLU A 58 -2.11 1.35 18.22
CA GLU A 58 -3.00 1.18 19.37
C GLU A 58 -2.33 1.62 20.68
N LYS A 59 -1.04 1.29 20.87
CA LYS A 59 -0.27 1.70 22.05
C LYS A 59 -0.07 3.21 22.11
N GLU A 60 0.31 3.84 21.00
CA GLU A 60 0.72 5.24 20.95
C GLU A 60 -0.46 6.21 20.87
N THR A 61 -1.59 5.76 20.32
CA THR A 61 -2.78 6.59 20.13
C THR A 61 -3.85 6.33 21.18
N GLY A 62 -3.86 5.17 21.83
CA GLY A 62 -4.96 4.72 22.68
C GLY A 62 -6.23 4.38 21.91
N SER A 63 -6.20 4.41 20.58
CA SER A 63 -7.32 4.08 19.70
C SER A 63 -7.34 2.58 19.42
N LYS A 64 -8.50 2.03 19.12
CA LYS A 64 -8.60 0.72 18.45
C LYS A 64 -8.23 0.90 16.97
N VAL A 65 -7.41 0.01 16.42
CA VAL A 65 -7.11 0.02 14.98
C VAL A 65 -7.90 -1.06 14.26
N GLU A 66 -8.75 -0.65 13.33
CA GLU A 66 -9.50 -1.55 12.45
C GLU A 66 -8.81 -1.64 11.09
N PHE A 67 -8.29 -2.82 10.78
CA PHE A 67 -7.67 -3.08 9.48
C PHE A 67 -8.73 -3.44 8.44
N VAL A 68 -8.79 -2.66 7.36
CA VAL A 68 -9.71 -2.85 6.24
C VAL A 68 -8.94 -3.44 5.07
N GLN A 69 -9.22 -4.68 4.73
CA GLN A 69 -8.65 -5.35 3.57
C GLN A 69 -9.44 -4.96 2.33
N ALA A 70 -8.81 -4.21 1.41
CA ALA A 70 -9.38 -3.92 0.11
C ALA A 70 -9.18 -5.11 -0.85
N SER A 71 -10.08 -5.25 -1.82
CA SER A 71 -9.98 -6.28 -2.87
C SER A 71 -8.96 -5.94 -3.96
N ASP A 72 -8.70 -4.63 -4.14
CA ASP A 72 -7.82 -4.08 -5.16
C ASP A 72 -7.32 -2.69 -4.73
N TYR A 73 -6.41 -2.12 -5.51
CA TYR A 73 -5.84 -0.80 -5.26
C TYR A 73 -6.88 0.33 -5.32
N ALA A 74 -7.87 0.20 -6.20
CA ALA A 74 -8.92 1.20 -6.36
C ALA A 74 -9.78 1.31 -5.09
N GLY A 75 -10.06 0.20 -4.42
CA GLY A 75 -10.82 0.19 -3.17
C GLY A 75 -10.17 1.01 -2.04
N VAL A 76 -8.84 0.99 -1.94
CA VAL A 76 -8.11 1.85 -0.97
C VAL A 76 -8.21 3.32 -1.37
N VAL A 77 -8.02 3.63 -2.66
CA VAL A 77 -8.13 4.99 -3.20
C VAL A 77 -9.55 5.56 -2.93
N GLU A 78 -10.59 4.81 -3.26
CA GLU A 78 -11.99 5.20 -3.05
C GLU A 78 -12.32 5.37 -1.56
N GLY A 79 -11.81 4.49 -0.71
CA GLY A 79 -11.97 4.58 0.75
C GLY A 79 -11.43 5.89 1.32
N MET A 80 -10.28 6.36 0.84
CA MET A 80 -9.69 7.63 1.26
C MET A 80 -10.41 8.84 0.66
N ILE A 81 -10.90 8.77 -0.59
CA ILE A 81 -11.70 9.83 -1.21
C ILE A 81 -13.02 10.04 -0.46
N ALA A 82 -13.64 8.95 -0.02
CA ALA A 82 -14.92 8.94 0.67
C ALA A 82 -14.83 9.26 2.17
N ASP A 83 -13.64 9.55 2.71
CA ASP A 83 -13.36 9.74 4.14
C ASP A 83 -13.77 8.51 5.01
N ASN A 84 -13.79 7.30 4.43
CA ASN A 84 -14.12 6.04 5.13
C ASN A 84 -12.88 5.32 5.68
N VAL A 85 -11.70 5.80 5.34
CA VAL A 85 -10.39 5.28 5.78
C VAL A 85 -9.59 6.44 6.35
N ASP A 86 -9.04 6.25 7.55
CA ASP A 86 -8.25 7.27 8.24
C ASP A 86 -6.78 7.24 7.84
N LEU A 87 -6.22 6.04 7.71
CA LEU A 87 -4.83 5.79 7.33
C LEU A 87 -4.80 4.81 6.17
N ALA A 88 -3.92 5.04 5.20
CA ALA A 88 -3.71 4.09 4.12
C ALA A 88 -2.22 3.89 3.81
N PHE A 89 -1.88 2.64 3.44
CA PHE A 89 -0.61 2.31 2.81
C PHE A 89 -0.79 2.22 1.30
N PHE A 90 0.01 2.98 0.58
CA PHE A 90 -0.06 3.11 -0.87
C PHE A 90 1.27 2.82 -1.56
N GLY A 91 1.22 2.23 -2.74
CA GLY A 91 2.26 2.46 -3.73
C GLY A 91 2.20 3.93 -4.22
N PRO A 92 3.32 4.50 -4.64
CA PRO A 92 3.39 5.93 -5.03
C PRO A 92 2.37 6.37 -6.08
N PHE A 93 2.05 5.52 -7.05
CA PHE A 93 1.05 5.86 -8.07
C PHE A 93 -0.37 5.87 -7.51
N ALA A 94 -0.73 4.90 -6.66
CA ALA A 94 -2.03 4.89 -6.00
C ALA A 94 -2.24 6.14 -5.14
N TYR A 95 -1.19 6.59 -4.42
CA TYR A 95 -1.20 7.85 -3.70
C TYR A 95 -1.47 9.06 -4.62
N VAL A 96 -0.75 9.14 -5.75
CA VAL A 96 -0.94 10.22 -6.74
C VAL A 96 -2.36 10.18 -7.32
N VAL A 97 -2.87 9.00 -7.68
CA VAL A 97 -4.24 8.82 -8.19
C VAL A 97 -5.28 9.25 -7.16
N ALA A 98 -5.10 8.87 -5.88
CA ALA A 98 -6.00 9.32 -4.81
C ALA A 98 -6.06 10.86 -4.74
N LYS A 99 -4.91 11.54 -4.75
CA LYS A 99 -4.85 13.01 -4.75
C LYS A 99 -5.46 13.64 -5.99
N LEU A 100 -5.19 13.09 -7.18
CA LEU A 100 -5.79 13.58 -8.43
C LEU A 100 -7.32 13.46 -8.43
N ASN A 101 -7.85 12.45 -7.78
CA ASN A 101 -9.31 12.22 -7.65
C ASN A 101 -9.92 12.89 -6.40
N GLY A 102 -9.19 13.81 -5.77
CA GLY A 102 -9.73 14.68 -4.73
C GLY A 102 -9.62 14.16 -3.30
N ALA A 103 -8.90 13.06 -3.05
CA ALA A 103 -8.59 12.64 -1.69
C ALA A 103 -7.77 13.73 -0.98
N ARG A 104 -8.25 14.13 0.19
CA ARG A 104 -7.56 15.08 1.07
C ARG A 104 -6.68 14.29 2.01
N ILE A 105 -5.47 13.98 1.56
CA ILE A 105 -4.53 13.12 2.27
C ILE A 105 -3.15 13.76 2.39
N THR A 106 -2.49 13.50 3.52
CA THR A 106 -1.16 14.01 3.85
C THR A 106 -0.22 12.82 4.09
N PRO A 107 0.98 12.79 3.50
CA PRO A 107 1.98 11.74 3.77
C PRO A 107 2.41 11.76 5.23
N LEU A 108 2.49 10.59 5.85
CA LEU A 108 3.07 10.37 7.17
C LEU A 108 4.53 9.98 7.09
N GLY A 109 4.90 9.24 6.04
CA GLY A 109 6.25 8.81 5.76
C GLY A 109 6.30 7.72 4.69
N ALA A 110 7.49 7.50 4.14
CA ALA A 110 7.75 6.44 3.17
C ALA A 110 8.63 5.34 3.78
N VAL A 111 8.41 4.11 3.32
CA VAL A 111 9.18 2.95 3.79
C VAL A 111 10.60 2.95 3.22
N ILE A 112 11.54 2.42 4.00
CA ILE A 112 12.95 2.22 3.63
C ILE A 112 13.37 0.77 3.87
N ALA A 113 14.21 0.25 2.99
CA ALA A 113 14.69 -1.14 3.05
C ALA A 113 15.65 -1.40 4.22
N GLU A 114 16.51 -0.42 4.56
CA GLU A 114 17.53 -0.51 5.60
C GLU A 114 17.60 0.80 6.40
N GLU A 115 18.15 0.74 7.61
CA GLU A 115 18.35 1.93 8.45
C GLU A 115 19.24 2.96 7.77
N GLY A 116 18.70 4.16 7.58
CA GLY A 116 19.42 5.28 6.95
C GLY A 116 19.48 5.23 5.43
N ALA A 117 18.79 4.28 4.78
CA ALA A 117 18.62 4.28 3.35
C ALA A 117 17.66 5.38 2.89
N ASP A 118 17.83 5.83 1.64
CA ASP A 118 16.83 6.65 0.98
C ASP A 118 15.60 5.79 0.60
N PRO A 119 14.38 6.31 0.73
CA PRO A 119 13.19 5.57 0.35
C PRO A 119 13.11 5.37 -1.17
N GLY A 120 13.04 4.11 -1.58
CA GLY A 120 12.93 3.79 -3.00
C GLY A 120 13.08 2.31 -3.30
N TYR A 121 12.57 1.91 -4.47
CA TYR A 121 12.59 0.55 -4.99
C TYR A 121 12.53 0.58 -6.53
N ARG A 122 12.56 -0.59 -7.18
CA ARG A 122 12.52 -0.70 -8.65
C ARG A 122 11.42 -1.61 -9.13
N SER A 123 10.94 -1.35 -10.34
CA SER A 123 10.18 -2.31 -11.12
C SER A 123 11.12 -3.22 -11.90
N TYR A 124 10.85 -4.52 -11.87
CA TYR A 124 11.51 -5.51 -12.70
C TYR A 124 10.57 -5.96 -13.82
N GLY A 125 11.10 -6.00 -15.05
CA GLY A 125 10.55 -6.79 -16.15
C GLY A 125 11.10 -8.20 -16.05
N LEU A 126 10.23 -9.20 -15.99
CA LEU A 126 10.54 -10.57 -15.62
C LEU A 126 10.15 -11.54 -16.74
N ALA A 127 10.91 -12.61 -16.84
CA ALA A 127 10.57 -13.80 -17.61
C ALA A 127 11.10 -15.04 -16.91
N ARG A 128 10.62 -16.23 -17.26
CA ARG A 128 11.26 -17.48 -16.80
C ARG A 128 12.70 -17.55 -17.26
N ALA A 129 13.57 -18.07 -16.41
CA ALA A 129 15.00 -18.16 -16.71
C ALA A 129 15.30 -18.97 -17.97
N ASP A 130 14.50 -20.00 -18.26
CA ASP A 130 14.61 -20.87 -19.45
C ASP A 130 13.89 -20.33 -20.70
N ASN A 131 13.21 -19.19 -20.61
CA ASN A 131 12.53 -18.58 -21.76
C ASN A 131 13.52 -17.75 -22.58
N GLU A 132 14.13 -18.39 -23.61
CA GLU A 132 15.09 -17.74 -24.50
C GLU A 132 14.45 -16.69 -25.43
N ALA A 133 13.11 -16.68 -25.55
CA ALA A 133 12.38 -15.76 -26.43
C ALA A 133 12.12 -14.38 -25.82
N VAL A 134 12.44 -14.17 -24.53
CA VAL A 134 12.25 -12.90 -23.83
C VAL A 134 13.56 -12.48 -23.18
N ASN A 135 14.20 -11.43 -23.69
CA ASN A 135 15.49 -10.93 -23.22
C ASN A 135 15.48 -9.41 -22.97
N GLY A 136 14.37 -8.73 -23.27
CA GLY A 136 14.18 -7.31 -23.03
C GLY A 136 12.74 -6.91 -23.29
N LEU A 137 12.37 -5.66 -22.97
CA LEU A 137 11.01 -5.17 -23.19
C LEU A 137 10.51 -5.27 -24.65
N PRO A 138 11.35 -5.11 -25.70
CA PRO A 138 10.88 -5.30 -27.08
C PRO A 138 10.27 -6.70 -27.34
N ASP A 139 10.73 -7.72 -26.62
CA ASP A 139 10.24 -9.09 -26.78
C ASP A 139 8.87 -9.33 -26.13
N PHE A 140 8.32 -8.34 -25.42
CA PHE A 140 6.98 -8.43 -24.82
C PHE A 140 5.86 -8.25 -25.86
N ALA A 141 6.19 -7.71 -27.05
CA ALA A 141 5.25 -7.59 -28.16
C ALA A 141 4.67 -8.97 -28.55
N GLY A 142 3.33 -9.04 -28.66
CA GLY A 142 2.59 -10.26 -29.00
C GLY A 142 2.55 -11.32 -27.89
N LYS A 143 3.07 -11.05 -26.70
CA LYS A 143 3.12 -11.98 -25.58
C LYS A 143 1.92 -11.79 -24.64
N LYS A 144 1.69 -12.81 -23.80
CA LYS A 144 0.90 -12.68 -22.59
C LYS A 144 1.75 -12.03 -21.52
N VAL A 145 1.39 -10.83 -21.07
CA VAL A 145 2.17 -10.04 -20.13
C VAL A 145 1.37 -9.82 -18.85
N CYS A 146 1.91 -10.28 -17.72
CA CYS A 146 1.34 -10.04 -16.41
C CYS A 146 1.71 -8.66 -15.89
N PHE A 147 0.72 -7.82 -15.70
CA PHE A 147 0.74 -6.61 -14.89
C PHE A 147 0.15 -6.92 -13.51
N VAL A 148 0.34 -6.02 -12.53
CA VAL A 148 -0.19 -6.21 -11.18
C VAL A 148 -1.60 -5.67 -11.07
N ASP A 149 -1.75 -4.35 -11.09
CA ASP A 149 -3.00 -3.61 -10.96
C ASP A 149 -2.89 -2.32 -11.79
N PRO A 150 -3.98 -1.82 -12.41
CA PRO A 150 -3.95 -0.58 -13.20
C PRO A 150 -3.51 0.67 -12.44
N VAL A 151 -3.46 0.62 -11.09
CA VAL A 151 -3.01 1.70 -10.21
C VAL A 151 -1.69 1.36 -9.53
N SER A 152 -1.05 0.23 -9.88
CA SER A 152 0.27 -0.14 -9.36
C SER A 152 1.38 0.68 -10.01
N THR A 153 2.31 1.18 -9.19
CA THR A 153 3.47 1.96 -9.66
C THR A 153 4.44 1.10 -10.44
N SER A 154 4.99 0.09 -9.81
CA SER A 154 6.00 -0.82 -10.38
C SER A 154 5.38 -1.99 -11.16
N GLY A 155 4.11 -2.28 -10.94
CA GLY A 155 3.40 -3.33 -11.67
C GLY A 155 2.66 -2.83 -12.91
N PHE A 156 2.56 -1.51 -13.13
CA PHE A 156 1.85 -0.96 -14.30
C PHE A 156 2.43 0.36 -14.81
N LEU A 157 2.52 1.43 -13.99
CA LEU A 157 2.86 2.76 -14.50
C LEU A 157 4.27 2.84 -15.06
N TYR A 158 5.29 2.45 -14.28
CA TYR A 158 6.69 2.43 -14.73
C TYR A 158 6.96 1.40 -15.83
N PRO A 159 6.41 0.17 -15.76
CA PRO A 159 6.37 -0.74 -16.89
C PRO A 159 5.85 -0.13 -18.18
N THR A 160 4.73 0.57 -18.11
CA THR A 160 4.13 1.24 -19.28
C THR A 160 5.08 2.29 -19.86
N ALA A 161 5.72 3.11 -19.02
CA ALA A 161 6.72 4.06 -19.48
C ALA A 161 7.92 3.36 -20.15
N GLY A 162 8.42 2.27 -19.55
CA GLY A 162 9.49 1.46 -20.14
C GLY A 162 9.10 0.85 -21.50
N LEU A 163 7.87 0.36 -21.63
CA LEU A 163 7.36 -0.17 -22.90
C LEU A 163 7.22 0.91 -23.97
N ILE A 164 6.86 2.15 -23.60
CA ILE A 164 6.85 3.31 -24.50
C ILE A 164 8.29 3.63 -24.94
N GLU A 165 9.22 3.73 -24.02
CA GLU A 165 10.64 4.00 -24.29
C GLU A 165 11.25 2.94 -25.21
N ALA A 166 10.88 1.68 -25.00
CA ALA A 166 11.31 0.56 -25.84
C ALA A 166 10.61 0.49 -27.20
N GLY A 167 9.65 1.39 -27.47
CA GLY A 167 8.88 1.44 -28.72
C GLY A 167 7.89 0.28 -28.92
N VAL A 168 7.50 -0.40 -27.85
CA VAL A 168 6.54 -1.52 -27.88
C VAL A 168 5.11 -1.00 -27.96
N ILE A 169 4.82 0.09 -27.26
CA ILE A 169 3.52 0.80 -27.25
C ILE A 169 3.75 2.29 -27.47
N THR A 170 2.71 3.04 -27.84
CA THR A 170 2.80 4.49 -28.10
C THR A 170 2.22 5.32 -26.96
N SER A 171 1.35 4.74 -26.12
CA SER A 171 0.78 5.36 -24.93
C SER A 171 0.39 4.30 -23.89
N GLY A 172 0.07 4.76 -22.67
CA GLY A 172 -0.45 3.93 -21.60
C GLY A 172 -1.96 3.68 -21.66
N SER A 173 -2.59 3.87 -22.82
CA SER A 173 -4.00 3.54 -23.01
C SER A 173 -4.21 2.02 -23.07
N GLU A 174 -5.34 1.55 -22.57
CA GLU A 174 -5.70 0.14 -22.64
C GLU A 174 -5.71 -0.35 -24.09
N ALA A 175 -6.15 0.49 -25.03
CA ALA A 175 -6.20 0.16 -26.46
C ALA A 175 -4.80 -0.11 -27.03
N ASP A 176 -3.81 0.75 -26.75
CA ASP A 176 -2.44 0.60 -27.25
C ASP A 176 -1.75 -0.62 -26.62
N ILE A 177 -1.93 -0.84 -25.31
CA ILE A 177 -1.40 -2.00 -24.61
C ILE A 177 -1.99 -3.29 -25.20
N SER A 178 -3.32 -3.36 -25.35
CA SER A 178 -4.01 -4.55 -25.89
C SER A 178 -3.73 -4.79 -27.37
N ALA A 179 -3.39 -3.76 -28.13
CA ALA A 179 -2.96 -3.90 -29.52
C ALA A 179 -1.56 -4.51 -29.64
N ALA A 180 -0.67 -4.25 -28.66
CA ALA A 180 0.71 -4.70 -28.67
C ALA A 180 0.91 -6.07 -28.01
N MET A 181 0.11 -6.42 -27.00
CA MET A 181 0.26 -7.63 -26.19
C MET A 181 -1.08 -8.09 -25.61
N THR A 182 -1.10 -9.24 -24.94
CA THR A 182 -2.26 -9.68 -24.15
C THR A 182 -2.00 -9.35 -22.68
N PRO A 183 -2.52 -8.23 -22.14
CA PRO A 183 -2.32 -7.87 -20.75
C PRO A 183 -3.17 -8.73 -19.82
N ILE A 184 -2.59 -9.15 -18.70
CA ILE A 184 -3.27 -9.86 -17.61
C ILE A 184 -2.96 -9.10 -16.31
N PHE A 185 -4.00 -8.68 -15.60
CA PHE A 185 -3.84 -8.08 -14.28
C PHE A 185 -3.93 -9.17 -13.23
N ALA A 186 -2.82 -9.44 -12.56
CA ALA A 186 -2.69 -10.54 -11.60
C ALA A 186 -3.22 -10.19 -10.20
N GLY A 187 -3.41 -8.90 -9.89
CA GLY A 187 -3.90 -8.39 -8.62
C GLY A 187 -2.82 -8.16 -7.56
N GLY A 188 -1.70 -8.91 -7.60
CA GLY A 188 -0.56 -8.79 -6.69
C GLY A 188 0.77 -8.98 -7.40
N HIS A 189 1.86 -8.55 -6.78
CA HIS A 189 3.21 -8.71 -7.33
C HIS A 189 3.69 -10.15 -7.27
N ASP A 190 3.36 -10.85 -6.20
CA ASP A 190 3.58 -12.28 -6.02
C ASP A 190 2.81 -13.09 -7.07
N ALA A 191 1.52 -12.78 -7.27
CA ALA A 191 0.68 -13.45 -8.26
C ALA A 191 1.21 -13.24 -9.68
N SER A 192 1.70 -12.03 -10.02
CA SER A 192 2.33 -11.76 -11.30
C SER A 192 3.59 -12.61 -11.49
N ALA A 193 4.49 -12.65 -10.50
CA ALA A 193 5.70 -13.45 -10.54
C ALA A 193 5.42 -14.96 -10.62
N LEU A 194 4.43 -15.46 -9.85
CA LEU A 194 4.01 -16.85 -9.90
C LEU A 194 3.38 -17.23 -11.25
N ALA A 195 2.56 -16.36 -11.83
CA ALA A 195 1.99 -16.59 -13.17
C ALA A 195 3.07 -16.70 -14.25
N ILE A 196 4.16 -15.92 -14.14
CA ILE A 196 5.31 -16.04 -15.04
C ILE A 196 6.05 -17.37 -14.78
N LYS A 197 6.34 -17.70 -13.52
CA LYS A 197 6.98 -18.96 -13.13
C LYS A 197 6.21 -20.17 -13.68
N ASN A 198 4.90 -20.18 -13.55
CA ASN A 198 4.02 -21.27 -13.97
C ASN A 198 3.79 -21.33 -15.49
N GLY A 199 4.17 -20.28 -16.23
CA GLY A 199 3.96 -20.18 -17.67
C GLY A 199 2.55 -19.72 -18.06
N ASP A 200 1.76 -19.20 -17.13
CA ASP A 200 0.47 -18.57 -17.40
C ASP A 200 0.66 -17.22 -18.10
N CYS A 201 1.78 -16.55 -17.84
CA CYS A 201 2.29 -15.40 -18.57
C CYS A 201 3.69 -15.68 -19.15
N ASP A 202 3.96 -15.17 -20.36
CA ASP A 202 5.28 -15.28 -21.00
C ASP A 202 6.31 -14.36 -20.34
N ALA A 203 5.85 -13.22 -19.85
CA ALA A 203 6.60 -12.17 -19.19
C ALA A 203 5.68 -11.36 -18.26
N GLY A 204 6.24 -10.45 -17.47
CA GLY A 204 5.44 -9.55 -16.64
C GLY A 204 6.29 -8.71 -15.72
N PHE A 205 5.65 -8.11 -14.71
CA PHE A 205 6.27 -7.12 -13.85
C PHE A 205 5.99 -7.38 -12.38
N ALA A 206 6.99 -7.11 -11.54
CA ALA A 206 6.87 -7.06 -10.09
C ALA A 206 7.92 -6.08 -9.53
N PHE A 207 7.83 -5.68 -8.27
CA PHE A 207 8.90 -4.92 -7.65
C PHE A 207 10.06 -5.81 -7.19
N ASP A 208 11.24 -5.22 -7.09
CA ASP A 208 12.51 -5.90 -6.87
C ASP A 208 12.53 -6.75 -5.59
N SER A 209 12.24 -6.19 -4.41
CA SER A 209 12.32 -6.92 -3.16
C SER A 209 11.24 -8.03 -3.03
N MET A 210 10.12 -7.96 -3.75
CA MET A 210 9.17 -9.07 -3.83
C MET A 210 9.83 -10.30 -4.43
N VAL A 211 10.57 -10.12 -5.53
CA VAL A 211 11.19 -11.21 -6.30
C VAL A 211 12.48 -11.68 -5.65
N ASP A 212 13.32 -10.73 -5.22
CA ASP A 212 14.67 -11.05 -4.73
C ASP A 212 14.68 -11.51 -3.26
N GLU A 213 13.67 -11.10 -2.46
CA GLU A 213 13.65 -11.34 -1.01
C GLU A 213 12.39 -12.05 -0.53
N THR A 214 11.21 -11.42 -0.68
CA THR A 214 9.97 -11.88 -0.05
C THR A 214 9.57 -13.27 -0.52
N MET A 215 9.46 -13.48 -1.83
CA MET A 215 9.05 -14.78 -2.38
C MET A 215 10.11 -15.87 -2.19
N VAL A 216 11.40 -15.49 -2.17
CA VAL A 216 12.50 -16.43 -1.87
C VAL A 216 12.45 -16.86 -0.40
N ALA A 217 12.23 -15.93 0.52
CA ALA A 217 12.13 -16.24 1.95
C ALA A 217 10.90 -17.11 2.28
N LYS A 218 9.79 -16.94 1.55
CA LYS A 218 8.59 -17.79 1.65
C LYS A 218 8.73 -19.14 0.97
N GLY A 219 9.74 -19.31 0.11
CA GLY A 219 9.94 -20.53 -0.69
C GLY A 219 9.06 -20.62 -1.94
N ASP A 220 8.40 -19.53 -2.31
CA ASP A 220 7.56 -19.44 -3.51
C ASP A 220 8.37 -19.34 -4.79
N LEU A 221 9.57 -18.74 -4.70
CA LEU A 221 10.56 -18.70 -5.77
C LEU A 221 11.91 -19.30 -5.29
N ALA A 222 12.50 -20.15 -6.11
CA ALA A 222 13.90 -20.49 -5.96
C ALA A 222 14.77 -19.45 -6.68
N PRO A 223 15.99 -19.15 -6.17
CA PRO A 223 16.92 -18.27 -6.86
C PRO A 223 17.17 -18.73 -8.30
N GLY A 224 16.96 -17.83 -9.26
CA GLY A 224 17.21 -18.11 -10.68
C GLY A 224 16.07 -18.80 -11.43
N GLU A 225 14.89 -18.99 -10.85
CA GLU A 225 13.70 -19.46 -11.59
C GLU A 225 13.16 -18.39 -12.55
N LEU A 226 13.24 -17.12 -12.16
CA LEU A 226 12.97 -15.98 -13.01
C LEU A 226 14.26 -15.22 -13.33
N LYS A 227 14.30 -14.61 -14.51
CA LYS A 227 15.34 -13.65 -14.89
C LYS A 227 14.75 -12.26 -15.01
N THR A 228 15.51 -11.27 -14.56
CA THR A 228 15.20 -9.86 -14.76
C THR A 228 15.72 -9.42 -16.11
N VAL A 229 14.84 -9.03 -17.02
CA VAL A 229 15.16 -8.60 -18.39
C VAL A 229 15.10 -7.08 -18.55
N TRP A 230 14.55 -6.40 -17.55
CA TRP A 230 14.49 -4.94 -17.49
C TRP A 230 14.37 -4.47 -16.03
N LYS A 231 14.90 -3.28 -15.75
CA LYS A 231 14.76 -2.58 -14.46
C LYS A 231 14.38 -1.13 -14.72
N SER A 232 13.44 -0.61 -13.94
CA SER A 232 13.13 0.83 -13.96
C SER A 232 14.26 1.66 -13.36
N GLU A 233 14.20 2.98 -13.54
CA GLU A 233 14.84 3.91 -12.59
C GLU A 233 14.27 3.72 -11.18
N MET A 234 14.89 4.41 -10.21
CA MET A 234 14.43 4.36 -8.82
C MET A 234 13.05 5.01 -8.71
N ILE A 235 12.13 4.30 -8.11
CA ILE A 235 10.78 4.73 -7.77
C ILE A 235 10.81 5.25 -6.33
N ALA A 236 10.07 6.32 -6.01
CA ALA A 236 9.88 6.77 -4.63
C ALA A 236 9.29 5.65 -3.76
N GLY A 237 9.64 5.59 -2.48
CA GLY A 237 9.16 4.56 -1.56
C GLY A 237 7.64 4.57 -1.39
N SER A 238 7.06 3.40 -1.13
CA SER A 238 5.64 3.25 -0.75
C SER A 238 5.34 4.08 0.50
N VAL A 239 4.13 4.62 0.61
CA VAL A 239 3.79 5.69 1.55
C VAL A 239 2.63 5.34 2.47
N PHE A 240 2.79 5.64 3.74
CA PHE A 240 1.66 5.79 4.65
C PHE A 240 1.12 7.21 4.55
N ALA A 241 -0.19 7.37 4.38
CA ALA A 241 -0.86 8.64 4.33
C ALA A 241 -2.06 8.69 5.28
N ALA A 242 -2.32 9.86 5.85
CA ALA A 242 -3.45 10.12 6.72
C ALA A 242 -4.50 10.95 5.98
N ASN A 243 -5.77 10.67 6.24
CA ASN A 243 -6.88 11.50 5.81
C ASN A 243 -6.88 12.82 6.60
N GLU A 244 -7.04 13.95 5.92
CA GLU A 244 -7.04 15.28 6.53
C GLU A 244 -8.28 15.55 7.40
N SER A 245 -9.31 14.70 7.32
CA SER A 245 -10.46 14.71 8.24
C SER A 245 -10.09 14.49 9.70
N LEU A 246 -8.95 13.80 9.96
CA LEU A 246 -8.39 13.62 11.31
C LEU A 246 -7.95 14.94 11.97
N GLY A 247 -7.74 15.99 11.19
CA GLY A 247 -7.28 17.29 11.66
C GLY A 247 -5.76 17.37 11.83
N PRO A 248 -5.21 18.59 11.77
CA PRO A 248 -3.77 18.81 11.73
C PRO A 248 -3.01 18.35 12.98
N GLU A 249 -3.59 18.49 14.16
CA GLU A 249 -2.95 18.08 15.42
C GLU A 249 -2.75 16.56 15.50
N VAL A 250 -3.75 15.79 15.07
CA VAL A 250 -3.68 14.32 15.01
C VAL A 250 -2.65 13.88 13.97
N ILE A 251 -2.67 14.50 12.80
CA ILE A 251 -1.72 14.20 11.71
C ILE A 251 -0.28 14.47 12.15
N ASP A 252 0.00 15.57 12.84
CA ASP A 252 1.35 15.88 13.31
C ASP A 252 1.84 14.88 14.37
N LYS A 253 0.96 14.42 15.25
CA LYS A 253 1.26 13.32 16.18
C LYS A 253 1.55 12.02 15.45
N LEU A 254 0.72 11.65 14.46
CA LEU A 254 0.93 10.46 13.62
C LEU A 254 2.27 10.55 12.88
N LYS A 255 2.63 11.67 12.27
CA LYS A 255 3.95 11.87 11.64
C LYS A 255 5.09 11.59 12.60
N THR A 256 4.97 12.06 13.86
CA THR A 256 5.97 11.81 14.90
C THR A 256 6.07 10.32 15.23
N ILE A 257 4.92 9.65 15.42
CA ILE A 257 4.87 8.19 15.68
C ILE A 257 5.52 7.42 14.54
N PHE A 258 5.16 7.72 13.30
CA PHE A 258 5.73 7.04 12.14
C PHE A 258 7.23 7.28 12.01
N ALA A 259 7.70 8.53 12.14
CA ALA A 259 9.10 8.88 11.98
C ALA A 259 10.02 8.30 13.07
N GLU A 260 9.54 8.24 14.32
CA GLU A 260 10.38 7.85 15.45
C GLU A 260 10.22 6.38 15.83
N LYS A 261 9.05 5.79 15.62
CA LYS A 261 8.68 4.50 16.20
C LYS A 261 8.31 3.41 15.20
N ALA A 262 7.88 3.74 13.96
CA ALA A 262 7.53 2.73 12.97
C ALA A 262 8.79 2.14 12.32
N ASN A 263 9.50 1.29 13.07
CA ASN A 263 10.69 0.59 12.60
C ASN A 263 10.87 -0.75 13.34
N VAL A 264 11.60 -1.67 12.69
CA VAL A 264 11.84 -3.03 13.20
C VAL A 264 12.45 -3.02 14.61
N LYS A 265 13.40 -2.14 14.90
CA LYS A 265 14.04 -2.07 16.23
C LYS A 265 13.02 -1.76 17.33
N THR A 266 12.12 -0.81 17.08
CA THR A 266 11.06 -0.47 18.03
C THR A 266 10.09 -1.63 18.19
N PHE A 267 9.67 -2.26 17.09
CA PHE A 267 8.74 -3.40 17.14
C PHE A 267 9.30 -4.58 17.93
N GLU A 268 10.59 -4.91 17.76
CA GLU A 268 11.27 -5.94 18.54
C GLU A 268 11.42 -5.57 20.02
N ALA A 269 11.83 -4.32 20.30
CA ALA A 269 12.00 -3.83 21.68
C ALA A 269 10.69 -3.83 22.47
N GLU A 270 9.56 -3.56 21.80
CA GLU A 270 8.23 -3.58 22.39
C GLU A 270 7.61 -4.99 22.43
N GLY A 271 8.26 -5.99 21.81
CA GLY A 271 7.78 -7.36 21.77
C GLY A 271 6.56 -7.54 20.83
N PHE A 272 6.36 -6.66 19.86
CA PHE A 272 5.27 -6.77 18.89
C PHE A 272 5.52 -7.86 17.86
N CYS A 273 6.79 -8.16 17.58
CA CYS A 273 7.26 -9.19 16.67
C CYS A 273 8.67 -9.66 17.03
N THR A 274 9.19 -10.69 16.34
CA THR A 274 10.56 -11.19 16.49
C THR A 274 11.11 -11.63 15.14
N GLY A 275 12.34 -11.21 14.82
CA GLY A 275 13.06 -11.65 13.62
C GLY A 275 12.26 -11.41 12.33
N ASP A 276 12.16 -12.41 11.47
CA ASP A 276 11.50 -12.31 10.17
C ASP A 276 10.00 -12.01 10.21
N ALA A 277 9.35 -12.11 11.37
CA ALA A 277 7.97 -11.70 11.56
C ALA A 277 7.80 -10.20 11.81
N CYS A 278 8.89 -9.42 11.89
CA CYS A 278 8.85 -7.98 12.02
C CYS A 278 8.67 -7.33 10.66
N LEU A 279 7.41 -7.18 10.25
CA LEU A 279 7.02 -6.52 9.02
C LEU A 279 6.40 -5.15 9.31
N ILE A 280 6.58 -4.19 8.41
CA ILE A 280 5.95 -2.84 8.46
C ILE A 280 4.94 -2.70 7.33
N ALA A 281 4.31 -3.57 6.90
CA ALA A 281 3.38 -3.74 5.82
C ALA A 281 3.56 -5.17 5.30
N ASP A 282 3.11 -5.44 4.10
CA ASP A 282 3.38 -6.69 3.36
C ASP A 282 4.76 -6.70 2.67
N GLU A 283 5.61 -5.72 2.96
CA GLU A 283 6.97 -5.57 2.44
C GLU A 283 8.01 -5.81 3.54
N ARG A 284 9.14 -6.44 3.16
CA ARG A 284 10.30 -6.59 4.07
C ARG A 284 11.12 -5.31 4.07
N VAL A 285 10.70 -4.37 4.92
CA VAL A 285 11.35 -3.06 5.06
C VAL A 285 11.77 -2.81 6.50
N TRP A 286 12.79 -1.98 6.67
CA TRP A 286 13.33 -1.68 8.00
C TRP A 286 12.46 -0.70 8.79
N GLY A 287 11.90 0.32 8.15
CA GLY A 287 11.21 1.40 8.85
C GLY A 287 10.57 2.42 7.93
N VAL A 288 10.08 3.48 8.54
CA VAL A 288 9.45 4.62 7.87
C VAL A 288 10.26 5.88 8.13
N VAL A 289 10.47 6.69 7.08
CA VAL A 289 11.12 8.00 7.17
C VAL A 289 10.18 9.11 6.68
N PRO A 290 10.30 10.34 7.24
CA PRO A 290 9.49 11.46 6.81
C PRO A 290 9.66 11.77 5.33
N VAL A 291 8.55 12.00 4.64
CA VAL A 291 8.51 12.53 3.28
C VAL A 291 7.39 13.55 3.16
N ASP A 292 7.46 14.40 2.15
CA ASP A 292 6.37 15.28 1.75
C ASP A 292 5.81 14.90 0.36
N ASP A 293 4.77 15.57 -0.06
CA ASP A 293 4.07 15.30 -1.32
C ASP A 293 4.98 15.45 -2.56
N THR A 294 6.03 16.28 -2.47
CA THR A 294 6.97 16.52 -3.60
C THR A 294 7.85 15.30 -3.89
N ALA A 295 8.00 14.37 -2.94
CA ALA A 295 8.69 13.10 -3.17
C ALA A 295 8.06 12.30 -4.33
N TYR A 296 6.78 12.53 -4.63
CA TYR A 296 6.01 11.83 -5.67
C TYR A 296 5.92 12.58 -7.00
N ASP A 297 6.65 13.70 -7.17
CA ASP A 297 6.70 14.45 -8.44
C ASP A 297 7.29 13.64 -9.59
N GLY A 298 8.19 12.70 -9.29
CA GLY A 298 8.70 11.73 -10.25
C GLY A 298 7.60 10.87 -10.85
N VAL A 299 6.68 10.40 -10.00
CA VAL A 299 5.52 9.59 -10.42
C VAL A 299 4.56 10.42 -11.28
N ARG A 300 4.31 11.68 -10.93
CA ARG A 300 3.49 12.62 -11.74
C ARG A 300 4.08 12.82 -13.13
N LYS A 301 5.40 12.94 -13.24
CA LYS A 301 6.09 13.03 -14.55
C LYS A 301 5.92 11.77 -15.39
N VAL A 302 5.97 10.58 -14.76
CA VAL A 302 5.71 9.32 -15.47
C VAL A 302 4.26 9.23 -15.91
N CYS A 303 3.31 9.76 -15.14
CA CYS A 303 1.92 9.96 -15.57
C CYS A 303 1.83 10.77 -16.86
N ASP A 304 2.53 11.91 -16.93
CA ASP A 304 2.53 12.76 -18.13
C ASP A 304 3.12 12.04 -19.35
N ILE A 305 4.18 11.26 -19.15
CA ILE A 305 4.83 10.46 -20.21
C ILE A 305 3.91 9.38 -20.74
N THR A 306 3.26 8.65 -19.86
CA THR A 306 2.41 7.50 -20.23
C THR A 306 1.06 7.93 -20.80
N GLY A 307 0.53 9.08 -20.39
CA GLY A 307 -0.82 9.51 -20.71
C GLY A 307 -1.88 8.52 -20.23
N SER A 308 -1.57 7.74 -19.19
CA SER A 308 -2.51 6.77 -18.59
C SER A 308 -3.82 7.47 -18.20
N GLU A 309 -4.94 6.79 -18.43
CA GLU A 309 -6.25 7.33 -18.06
C GLU A 309 -6.41 7.54 -16.56
N LYS A 310 -5.74 6.71 -15.75
CA LYS A 310 -5.71 6.86 -14.30
C LYS A 310 -5.01 8.13 -13.80
N CYS A 311 -4.23 8.79 -14.67
CA CYS A 311 -3.55 10.05 -14.40
C CYS A 311 -4.39 11.29 -14.69
N LYS A 312 -5.64 11.14 -15.16
CA LYS A 312 -6.46 12.29 -15.58
C LYS A 312 -7.39 12.83 -14.50
N GLY A 313 -7.54 12.13 -13.37
CA GLY A 313 -8.44 12.52 -12.27
C GLY A 313 -9.90 12.24 -12.58
#